data_0a397f9c02d106fca962e040dea4e115
#
_entry.id   0a397f9c02d106fca962e040dea4e115
#
_cell.length_a   1.000
_cell.length_b   1.000
_cell.length_c   1.000
_cell.angle_alpha   90.00
_cell.angle_beta   90.00
_cell.angle_gamma   90.00
#
_symmetry.space_group_name_H-M   'P 1'
#
loop_
_entity.id
_entity.type
_entity.pdbx_description
1 polymer ?
#
loop_
_entity_poly.entity_id
_entity_poly.type
_entity_poly.pdbx_seq_one_letter_code
_entity_poly.pdbx_strand_id
1 'polypeptide(L)'
;MGNPKLTEPLLIWNKVTEMLEMSQVGRVTDAREICTVINAAAQIYRGIIPDDCWHEPYMSVKELHQELEDGVVFSGIYQEGELLAVMGFQVRGGVELIRHAYVSPQHQRSGMGRTLLRWIHRQASAPILVGTWAGASWAIRFYENNGYHLMNPGDTAQLLETFWRVPKRQAEA
;
A
#
# COMPACT_ATOMS: atom_id res chain seq x y z
N MET A 1 4.21 40.59 35.56
CA MET A 1 4.71 40.30 34.21
C MET A 1 4.58 38.80 33.99
N GLY A 2 3.51 38.39 33.36
CA GLY A 2 3.23 36.95 33.13
C GLY A 2 4.05 36.42 31.96
N ASN A 3 4.71 35.30 32.21
CA ASN A 3 5.41 34.53 31.18
C ASN A 3 4.40 34.07 30.11
N PRO A 4 4.64 34.27 28.82
CA PRO A 4 3.75 33.74 27.79
C PRO A 4 3.81 32.21 27.83
N LYS A 5 2.66 31.58 28.03
CA LYS A 5 2.51 30.13 27.96
C LYS A 5 2.80 29.67 26.51
N LEU A 6 3.87 28.94 26.34
CA LEU A 6 4.26 28.25 25.10
C LEU A 6 3.22 27.13 24.79
N THR A 7 2.06 27.49 24.24
CA THR A 7 1.02 26.51 23.87
C THR A 7 0.97 26.22 22.37
N GLU A 8 1.77 26.91 21.55
CA GLU A 8 1.74 26.75 20.08
C GLU A 8 2.85 25.84 19.46
N PRO A 9 3.91 25.42 20.14
CA PRO A 9 4.97 24.61 19.51
C PRO A 9 4.51 23.22 19.07
N LEU A 10 3.48 22.64 19.70
CA LEU A 10 3.02 21.27 19.41
C LEU A 10 2.36 21.13 18.04
N LEU A 11 1.64 22.13 17.55
CA LEU A 11 0.99 22.09 16.21
C LEU A 11 2.01 22.27 15.07
N ILE A 12 3.03 23.07 15.28
CA ILE A 12 4.15 23.25 14.32
C ILE A 12 5.00 21.96 14.26
N TRP A 13 5.22 21.34 15.42
CA TRP A 13 5.97 20.08 15.51
C TRP A 13 5.30 18.95 14.72
N ASN A 14 4.00 18.79 14.85
CA ASN A 14 3.26 17.76 14.11
C ASN A 14 3.34 17.95 12.58
N LYS A 15 3.24 19.18 12.09
CA LYS A 15 3.41 19.47 10.65
C LYS A 15 4.82 19.22 10.17
N VAL A 16 5.83 19.59 10.95
CA VAL A 16 7.23 19.35 10.60
C VAL A 16 7.54 17.85 10.59
N THR A 17 7.05 17.10 11.57
CA THR A 17 7.20 15.64 11.62
C THR A 17 6.55 14.98 10.41
N GLU A 18 5.33 15.38 10.07
CA GLU A 18 4.63 14.88 8.89
C GLU A 18 5.37 15.22 7.57
N MET A 19 5.93 16.41 7.45
CA MET A 19 6.74 16.80 6.30
C MET A 19 8.05 16.00 6.22
N LEU A 20 8.71 15.73 7.36
CA LEU A 20 9.92 14.92 7.43
C LEU A 20 9.64 13.45 7.10
N GLU A 21 8.56 12.87 7.62
CA GLU A 21 8.13 11.51 7.27
C GLU A 21 7.87 11.38 5.76
N MET A 22 7.24 12.37 5.15
CA MET A 22 6.94 12.37 3.73
C MET A 22 8.17 12.65 2.85
N SER A 23 9.20 13.35 3.35
CA SER A 23 10.46 13.56 2.61
C SER A 23 11.25 12.26 2.39
N GLN A 24 10.92 11.21 3.13
CA GLN A 24 11.51 9.87 2.99
C GLN A 24 10.84 9.03 1.89
N VAL A 25 9.70 9.48 1.37
CA VAL A 25 8.98 8.76 0.30
C VAL A 25 9.53 9.18 -1.05
N GLY A 26 9.96 8.21 -1.82
CA GLY A 26 10.46 8.41 -3.18
C GLY A 26 9.89 7.39 -4.17
N ARG A 27 10.05 7.70 -5.48
CA ARG A 27 9.73 6.74 -6.53
C ARG A 27 10.74 5.59 -6.50
N VAL A 28 10.24 4.37 -6.61
CA VAL A 28 11.05 3.15 -6.67
C VAL A 28 10.88 2.51 -8.05
N THR A 29 12.00 2.15 -8.68
CA THR A 29 12.03 1.54 -10.02
C THR A 29 12.80 0.24 -10.08
N ASP A 30 13.57 -0.11 -9.05
CA ASP A 30 14.28 -1.38 -9.01
C ASP A 30 13.31 -2.52 -8.68
N ALA A 31 13.02 -3.34 -9.69
CA ALA A 31 12.08 -4.44 -9.56
C ALA A 31 12.53 -5.51 -8.57
N ARG A 32 13.83 -5.69 -8.35
CA ARG A 32 14.35 -6.69 -7.42
C ARG A 32 14.16 -6.24 -5.97
N GLU A 33 14.43 -4.96 -5.68
CA GLU A 33 14.19 -4.40 -4.36
C GLU A 33 12.70 -4.44 -4.00
N ILE A 34 11.83 -4.06 -4.94
CA ILE A 34 10.36 -4.13 -4.76
C ILE A 34 9.94 -5.58 -4.46
N CYS A 35 10.38 -6.56 -5.28
CA CYS A 35 10.06 -7.97 -5.07
C CYS A 35 10.56 -8.47 -3.71
N THR A 36 11.73 -8.03 -3.25
CA THR A 36 12.27 -8.42 -1.95
C THR A 36 11.33 -8.01 -0.82
N VAL A 37 10.86 -6.77 -0.82
CA VAL A 37 9.91 -6.28 0.19
C VAL A 37 8.57 -7.01 0.09
N ILE A 38 8.02 -7.16 -1.12
CA ILE A 38 6.75 -7.85 -1.33
C ILE A 38 6.83 -9.29 -0.83
N ASN A 39 7.83 -10.06 -1.25
CA ASN A 39 7.95 -11.47 -0.92
C ASN A 39 8.19 -11.71 0.57
N ALA A 40 8.98 -10.87 1.22
CA ALA A 40 9.19 -10.94 2.65
C ALA A 40 7.88 -10.67 3.43
N ALA A 41 7.14 -9.63 3.04
CA ALA A 41 5.91 -9.26 3.73
C ALA A 41 4.73 -10.19 3.41
N ALA A 42 4.67 -10.76 2.20
CA ALA A 42 3.59 -11.65 1.77
C ALA A 42 3.55 -12.98 2.52
N GLN A 43 4.63 -13.37 3.21
CA GLN A 43 4.65 -14.61 4.01
C GLN A 43 3.50 -14.69 5.04
N ILE A 44 2.97 -13.54 5.48
CA ILE A 44 1.80 -13.49 6.38
C ILE A 44 0.53 -14.10 5.74
N TYR A 45 0.45 -14.16 4.40
CA TYR A 45 -0.71 -14.73 3.70
C TYR A 45 -0.68 -16.27 3.64
N ARG A 46 0.45 -16.91 3.95
CA ARG A 46 0.57 -18.37 3.92
C ARG A 46 -0.40 -19.01 4.92
N GLY A 47 -1.26 -19.89 4.43
CA GLY A 47 -2.33 -20.49 5.21
C GLY A 47 -3.53 -19.56 5.52
N ILE A 48 -3.54 -18.34 5.00
CA ILE A 48 -4.67 -17.40 5.08
C ILE A 48 -5.43 -17.34 3.77
N ILE A 49 -4.71 -17.33 2.64
CA ILE A 49 -5.29 -17.41 1.31
C ILE A 49 -5.37 -18.87 0.87
N PRO A 50 -6.25 -19.20 -0.11
CA PRO A 50 -6.31 -20.57 -0.64
C PRO A 50 -4.95 -21.06 -1.14
N ASP A 51 -4.64 -22.33 -0.88
CA ASP A 51 -3.35 -22.93 -1.26
C ASP A 51 -3.10 -22.89 -2.77
N ASP A 52 -4.15 -22.97 -3.57
CA ASP A 52 -4.10 -22.86 -5.04
C ASP A 52 -3.85 -21.43 -5.53
N CYS A 53 -3.92 -20.44 -4.65
CA CYS A 53 -3.57 -19.04 -4.91
C CYS A 53 -2.19 -18.65 -4.36
N TRP A 54 -1.53 -19.56 -3.60
CA TRP A 54 -0.20 -19.34 -3.06
C TRP A 54 0.87 -19.92 -3.97
N HIS A 55 1.89 -19.15 -4.27
CA HIS A 55 3.09 -19.63 -4.98
C HIS A 55 4.34 -18.94 -4.43
N GLU A 56 5.51 -19.53 -4.70
CA GLU A 56 6.80 -18.96 -4.31
C GLU A 56 7.72 -18.81 -5.53
N PRO A 57 8.27 -17.60 -5.72
CA PRO A 57 8.03 -16.38 -4.95
C PRO A 57 6.59 -15.88 -5.12
N TYR A 58 6.04 -15.19 -4.12
CA TYR A 58 4.69 -14.59 -4.18
C TYR A 58 4.57 -13.55 -5.29
N MET A 59 5.64 -12.81 -5.56
CA MET A 59 5.81 -11.91 -6.69
C MET A 59 7.14 -12.19 -7.36
N SER A 60 7.12 -12.70 -8.58
CA SER A 60 8.33 -12.83 -9.38
C SER A 60 8.74 -11.50 -10.03
N VAL A 61 10.02 -11.36 -10.35
CA VAL A 61 10.51 -10.15 -11.05
C VAL A 61 9.84 -9.98 -12.41
N LYS A 62 9.49 -11.09 -13.07
CA LYS A 62 8.77 -11.06 -14.36
C LYS A 62 7.35 -10.50 -14.21
N GLU A 63 6.61 -10.95 -13.21
CA GLU A 63 5.26 -10.44 -12.92
C GLU A 63 5.31 -8.97 -12.55
N LEU A 64 6.28 -8.55 -11.74
CA LEU A 64 6.45 -7.15 -11.38
C LEU A 64 6.76 -6.27 -12.60
N HIS A 65 7.59 -6.75 -13.54
CA HIS A 65 7.82 -6.02 -14.79
C HIS A 65 6.53 -5.83 -15.59
N GLN A 66 5.66 -6.83 -15.62
CA GLN A 66 4.33 -6.72 -16.22
C GLN A 66 3.45 -5.67 -15.54
N GLU A 67 3.45 -5.62 -14.20
CA GLU A 67 2.74 -4.58 -13.44
C GLU A 67 3.26 -3.17 -13.79
N LEU A 68 4.59 -3.01 -13.90
CA LEU A 68 5.21 -1.74 -14.29
C LEU A 68 4.85 -1.34 -15.73
N GLU A 69 4.84 -2.28 -16.66
CA GLU A 69 4.42 -2.09 -18.07
C GLU A 69 2.92 -1.74 -18.16
N ASP A 70 2.09 -2.33 -17.30
CA ASP A 70 0.66 -2.01 -17.18
C ASP A 70 0.40 -0.65 -16.49
N GLY A 71 1.46 0.08 -16.12
CA GLY A 71 1.39 1.44 -15.61
C GLY A 71 1.32 1.56 -14.09
N VAL A 72 1.63 0.51 -13.34
CA VAL A 72 1.80 0.63 -11.88
C VAL A 72 3.08 1.40 -11.58
N VAL A 73 2.95 2.45 -10.78
CA VAL A 73 4.08 3.25 -10.30
C VAL A 73 4.28 2.97 -8.82
N PHE A 74 5.50 2.62 -8.43
CA PHE A 74 5.81 2.35 -7.03
C PHE A 74 6.41 3.56 -6.33
N SER A 75 5.90 3.84 -5.13
CA SER A 75 6.53 4.70 -4.13
C SER A 75 7.04 3.82 -2.99
N GLY A 76 8.14 4.21 -2.37
CA GLY A 76 8.74 3.44 -1.27
C GLY A 76 9.43 4.33 -0.25
N ILE A 77 9.78 3.71 0.87
CA ILE A 77 10.54 4.32 1.97
C ILE A 77 11.84 3.57 2.11
N TYR A 78 12.95 4.31 2.00
CA TYR A 78 14.30 3.83 2.27
C TYR A 78 14.75 4.28 3.65
N GLN A 79 15.45 3.41 4.35
CA GLN A 79 16.18 3.73 5.56
C GLN A 79 17.56 3.07 5.50
N GLU A 80 18.62 3.84 5.75
CA GLU A 80 20.02 3.36 5.71
C GLU A 80 20.40 2.67 4.39
N GLY A 81 19.76 3.06 3.28
CA GLY A 81 19.99 2.49 1.95
C GLY A 81 19.19 1.23 1.64
N GLU A 82 18.37 0.74 2.55
CA GLU A 82 17.49 -0.41 2.37
C GLU A 82 16.04 0.02 2.11
N LEU A 83 15.39 -0.58 1.13
CA LEU A 83 13.97 -0.39 0.86
C LEU A 83 13.13 -1.19 1.86
N LEU A 84 12.36 -0.50 2.69
CA LEU A 84 11.60 -1.11 3.78
C LEU A 84 10.10 -1.19 3.55
N ALA A 85 9.56 -0.33 2.71
CA ALA A 85 8.13 -0.29 2.41
C ALA A 85 7.89 0.14 0.98
N VAL A 86 6.87 -0.43 0.34
CA VAL A 86 6.43 -0.09 -1.01
C VAL A 86 4.92 0.01 -1.10
N MET A 87 4.45 0.89 -1.99
CA MET A 87 3.04 0.95 -2.37
C MET A 87 2.94 1.29 -3.85
N GLY A 88 2.30 0.42 -4.62
CA GLY A 88 2.00 0.63 -6.01
C GLY A 88 0.74 1.47 -6.19
N PHE A 89 0.73 2.29 -7.23
CA PHE A 89 -0.37 3.17 -7.61
C PHE A 89 -0.60 3.10 -9.12
N GLN A 90 -1.84 2.98 -9.54
CA GLN A 90 -2.20 2.85 -10.96
C GLN A 90 -3.45 3.68 -11.25
N VAL A 91 -3.41 4.50 -12.32
CA VAL A 91 -4.59 5.21 -12.83
C VAL A 91 -5.26 4.32 -13.88
N ARG A 92 -6.56 4.03 -13.73
CA ARG A 92 -7.27 3.14 -14.63
C ARG A 92 -8.77 3.45 -14.71
N GLY A 93 -9.26 3.75 -15.93
CA GLY A 93 -10.69 3.88 -16.18
C GLY A 93 -11.42 4.92 -15.33
N GLY A 94 -10.77 6.03 -14.95
CA GLY A 94 -11.37 7.09 -14.15
C GLY A 94 -11.31 6.86 -12.64
N VAL A 95 -10.64 5.79 -12.19
CA VAL A 95 -10.32 5.50 -10.78
C VAL A 95 -8.81 5.36 -10.60
N GLU A 96 -8.39 5.39 -9.38
CA GLU A 96 -7.01 5.17 -8.97
C GLU A 96 -6.93 3.93 -8.07
N LEU A 97 -5.97 3.06 -8.35
CA LEU A 97 -5.85 1.78 -7.67
C LEU A 97 -4.61 1.76 -6.80
N ILE A 98 -4.75 1.36 -5.52
CA ILE A 98 -3.61 0.95 -4.71
C ILE A 98 -3.32 -0.51 -5.03
N ARG A 99 -2.06 -0.77 -5.38
CA ARG A 99 -1.53 -2.10 -5.72
C ARG A 99 -0.33 -2.40 -4.84
N HIS A 100 -0.17 -3.66 -4.43
CA HIS A 100 1.07 -4.14 -3.79
C HIS A 100 1.58 -3.27 -2.62
N ALA A 101 0.72 -3.01 -1.62
CA ALA A 101 1.07 -2.24 -0.44
C ALA A 101 1.70 -3.15 0.63
N TYR A 102 3.00 -3.04 0.82
CA TYR A 102 3.77 -3.91 1.70
C TYR A 102 4.79 -3.14 2.55
N VAL A 103 4.98 -3.59 3.78
CA VAL A 103 6.02 -3.13 4.69
C VAL A 103 6.81 -4.35 5.15
N SER A 104 8.13 -4.28 5.10
CA SER A 104 9.05 -5.30 5.60
C SER A 104 8.62 -5.77 7.00
N PRO A 105 8.62 -7.09 7.28
CA PRO A 105 8.07 -7.66 8.53
C PRO A 105 8.63 -7.01 9.81
N GLN A 106 9.93 -6.71 9.82
CA GLN A 106 10.62 -6.11 10.97
C GLN A 106 10.21 -4.64 11.21
N HIS A 107 9.63 -3.98 10.21
CA HIS A 107 9.26 -2.57 10.22
C HIS A 107 7.75 -2.34 10.18
N GLN A 108 6.94 -3.40 10.29
CA GLN A 108 5.49 -3.28 10.41
C GLN A 108 5.11 -2.53 11.69
N ARG A 109 3.97 -1.85 11.67
CA ARG A 109 3.47 -1.00 12.77
C ARG A 109 4.35 0.21 13.13
N SER A 110 5.33 0.55 12.29
CA SER A 110 6.18 1.75 12.42
C SER A 110 5.56 3.04 11.85
N GLY A 111 4.38 2.94 11.22
CA GLY A 111 3.75 4.07 10.53
C GLY A 111 4.04 4.17 9.03
N MET A 112 5.03 3.44 8.49
CA MET A 112 5.43 3.52 7.07
C MET A 112 4.28 3.31 6.10
N GLY A 113 3.40 2.32 6.35
CA GLY A 113 2.23 2.08 5.51
C GLY A 113 1.29 3.28 5.46
N ARG A 114 1.06 3.96 6.59
CA ARG A 114 0.26 5.18 6.66
C ARG A 114 0.93 6.35 5.95
N THR A 115 2.23 6.48 6.08
CA THR A 115 3.02 7.51 5.38
C THR A 115 2.91 7.36 3.87
N LEU A 116 3.07 6.14 3.33
CA LEU A 116 2.87 5.84 1.91
C LEU A 116 1.43 6.11 1.46
N LEU A 117 0.44 5.71 2.24
CA LEU A 117 -0.97 5.94 1.92
C LEU A 117 -1.29 7.44 1.84
N ARG A 118 -0.80 8.24 2.78
CA ARG A 118 -0.93 9.71 2.75
C ARG A 118 -0.23 10.33 1.55
N TRP A 119 0.93 9.79 1.18
CA TRP A 119 1.64 10.21 -0.03
C TRP A 119 0.81 9.99 -1.28
N ILE A 120 0.17 8.82 -1.43
CA ILE A 120 -0.75 8.51 -2.52
C ILE A 120 -1.96 9.47 -2.50
N HIS A 121 -2.61 9.65 -1.34
CA HIS A 121 -3.77 10.53 -1.20
C HIS A 121 -3.51 11.97 -1.65
N ARG A 122 -2.29 12.48 -1.46
CA ARG A 122 -1.92 13.84 -1.90
C ARG A 122 -1.78 13.98 -3.41
N GLN A 123 -1.53 12.89 -4.11
CA GLN A 123 -1.36 12.87 -5.56
C GLN A 123 -2.65 12.47 -6.28
N ALA A 124 -3.56 11.85 -5.56
CA ALA A 124 -4.80 11.34 -6.12
C ALA A 124 -5.74 12.48 -6.58
N SER A 125 -6.34 12.27 -7.73
CA SER A 125 -7.28 13.18 -8.38
C SER A 125 -8.64 12.54 -8.66
N ALA A 126 -8.77 11.24 -8.41
CA ALA A 126 -9.96 10.42 -8.63
C ALA A 126 -10.23 9.51 -7.41
N PRO A 127 -11.40 8.85 -7.33
CA PRO A 127 -11.67 7.87 -6.29
C PRO A 127 -10.61 6.78 -6.25
N ILE A 128 -10.11 6.48 -5.04
CA ILE A 128 -9.09 5.44 -4.83
C ILE A 128 -9.76 4.15 -4.41
N LEU A 129 -9.44 3.08 -5.11
CA LEU A 129 -9.87 1.72 -4.77
C LEU A 129 -8.65 0.89 -4.31
N VAL A 130 -8.89 -0.03 -3.39
CA VAL A 130 -7.91 -1.01 -2.95
C VAL A 130 -8.55 -2.38 -2.81
N GLY A 131 -7.90 -3.39 -3.37
CA GLY A 131 -8.29 -4.80 -3.20
C GLY A 131 -7.34 -5.51 -2.24
N THR A 132 -7.88 -6.33 -1.35
CA THR A 132 -7.11 -7.23 -0.49
C THR A 132 -7.84 -8.56 -0.33
N TRP A 133 -7.12 -9.58 0.11
CA TRP A 133 -7.71 -10.88 0.40
C TRP A 133 -8.76 -10.78 1.52
N ALA A 134 -9.89 -11.44 1.38
CA ALA A 134 -10.96 -11.43 2.40
C ALA A 134 -10.48 -11.93 3.77
N GLY A 135 -9.58 -12.91 3.80
CA GLY A 135 -8.96 -13.40 5.02
C GLY A 135 -7.96 -12.46 5.68
N ALA A 136 -7.52 -11.40 4.98
CA ALA A 136 -6.52 -10.45 5.48
C ALA A 136 -7.15 -9.37 6.37
N SER A 137 -7.75 -9.75 7.47
CA SER A 137 -8.47 -8.84 8.39
C SER A 137 -7.64 -7.67 8.90
N TRP A 138 -6.32 -7.83 9.02
CA TRP A 138 -5.40 -6.75 9.39
C TRP A 138 -5.28 -5.68 8.31
N ALA A 139 -5.30 -6.07 7.02
CA ALA A 139 -5.25 -5.14 5.90
C ALA A 139 -6.58 -4.37 5.80
N ILE A 140 -7.71 -5.07 5.91
CA ILE A 140 -9.05 -4.44 5.95
C ILE A 140 -9.08 -3.39 7.04
N ARG A 141 -8.73 -3.74 8.30
CA ARG A 141 -8.70 -2.78 9.42
C ARG A 141 -7.74 -1.62 9.19
N PHE A 142 -6.60 -1.87 8.54
CA PHE A 142 -5.66 -0.80 8.21
C PHE A 142 -6.31 0.24 7.30
N TYR A 143 -6.99 -0.19 6.23
CA TYR A 143 -7.65 0.72 5.30
C TYR A 143 -8.86 1.41 5.94
N GLU A 144 -9.70 0.71 6.69
CA GLU A 144 -10.83 1.30 7.42
C GLU A 144 -10.37 2.40 8.39
N ASN A 145 -9.28 2.17 9.15
CA ASN A 145 -8.67 3.15 10.03
C ASN A 145 -8.06 4.37 9.31
N ASN A 146 -7.95 4.30 7.99
CA ASN A 146 -7.46 5.39 7.14
C ASN A 146 -8.55 5.96 6.21
N GLY A 147 -9.83 5.73 6.54
CA GLY A 147 -10.98 6.37 5.89
C GLY A 147 -11.55 5.62 4.69
N TYR A 148 -11.14 4.38 4.46
CA TYR A 148 -11.76 3.51 3.45
C TYR A 148 -13.00 2.83 4.00
N HIS A 149 -13.92 2.48 3.12
CA HIS A 149 -15.14 1.75 3.45
C HIS A 149 -15.17 0.43 2.71
N LEU A 150 -15.46 -0.65 3.43
CA LEU A 150 -15.64 -1.96 2.83
C LEU A 150 -16.90 -1.94 1.94
N MET A 151 -16.72 -2.34 0.69
CA MET A 151 -17.83 -2.43 -0.27
C MET A 151 -18.67 -3.70 -0.02
N ASN A 152 -19.93 -3.69 -0.43
CA ASN A 152 -20.73 -4.90 -0.39
C ASN A 152 -20.22 -5.92 -1.44
N PRO A 153 -20.50 -7.24 -1.26
CA PRO A 153 -19.95 -8.27 -2.14
C PRO A 153 -20.31 -8.13 -3.61
N GLY A 154 -21.52 -7.64 -3.92
CA GLY A 154 -21.98 -7.48 -5.32
C GLY A 154 -21.18 -6.40 -6.04
N ASP A 155 -21.03 -5.23 -5.42
CA ASP A 155 -20.22 -4.12 -5.97
C ASP A 155 -18.75 -4.51 -6.03
N THR A 156 -18.24 -5.23 -5.03
CA THR A 156 -16.86 -5.72 -5.01
C THR A 156 -16.56 -6.60 -6.22
N ALA A 157 -17.41 -7.57 -6.52
CA ALA A 157 -17.22 -8.46 -7.66
C ALA A 157 -17.17 -7.69 -8.99
N GLN A 158 -18.08 -6.73 -9.19
CA GLN A 158 -18.12 -5.88 -10.38
C GLN A 158 -16.87 -5.00 -10.51
N LEU A 159 -16.40 -4.40 -9.41
CA LEU A 159 -15.20 -3.55 -9.40
C LEU A 159 -13.95 -4.37 -9.67
N LEU A 160 -13.82 -5.57 -9.08
CA LEU A 160 -12.70 -6.46 -9.33
C LEU A 160 -12.65 -6.89 -10.81
N GLU A 161 -13.76 -7.26 -11.40
CA GLU A 161 -13.84 -7.62 -12.82
C GLU A 161 -13.47 -6.43 -13.73
N THR A 162 -13.90 -5.22 -13.38
CA THR A 162 -13.69 -4.01 -14.19
C THR A 162 -12.25 -3.51 -14.13
N PHE A 163 -11.65 -3.45 -12.93
CA PHE A 163 -10.41 -2.75 -12.69
C PHE A 163 -9.21 -3.66 -12.39
N TRP A 164 -9.44 -4.88 -11.89
CA TRP A 164 -8.39 -5.86 -11.62
C TRP A 164 -8.44 -7.00 -12.64
N ARG A 165 -7.30 -7.32 -13.23
CA ARG A 165 -7.14 -8.52 -14.08
C ARG A 165 -6.77 -9.73 -13.22
N VAL A 166 -7.54 -9.98 -12.16
CA VAL A 166 -7.30 -11.14 -11.32
C VAL A 166 -8.01 -12.37 -11.88
N PRO A 167 -7.45 -13.57 -11.77
CA PRO A 167 -8.15 -14.80 -12.08
C PRO A 167 -9.45 -14.91 -11.29
N LYS A 168 -10.50 -15.47 -11.90
CA LYS A 168 -11.80 -15.61 -11.26
C LYS A 168 -11.72 -16.28 -9.88
N ARG A 169 -10.90 -17.31 -9.76
CA ARG A 169 -10.63 -18.00 -8.49
C ARG A 169 -10.10 -17.07 -7.39
N GLN A 170 -9.25 -16.12 -7.76
CA GLN A 170 -8.70 -15.14 -6.82
C GLN A 170 -9.73 -14.06 -6.44
N ALA A 171 -10.63 -13.71 -7.35
CA ALA A 171 -11.71 -12.76 -7.07
C ALA A 171 -12.79 -13.35 -6.15
N GLU A 172 -12.91 -14.68 -6.08
CA GLU A 172 -13.87 -15.42 -5.24
C GLU A 172 -13.30 -15.78 -3.85
N ALA A 173 -12.01 -15.55 -3.60
CA ALA A 173 -11.29 -15.88 -2.37
C ALA A 173 -11.13 -14.67 -1.44
#